data_6268ebf36b36b3a6a5e730cfa1b2cc9a
#
_entry.id   6268ebf36b36b3a6a5e730cfa1b2cc9a
#
_cell.length_a   1.000
_cell.length_b   1.000
_cell.length_c   1.000
_cell.angle_alpha   90.00
_cell.angle_beta   90.00
_cell.angle_gamma   90.00
#
_symmetry.space_group_name_H-M   'P 1'
#
loop_
_entity.id
_entity.type
_entity.pdbx_description
1 polymer ?
#
loop_
_entity_poly.entity_id
_entity_poly.type
_entity_poly.pdbx_seq_one_letter_code
_entity_poly.pdbx_strand_id
1 'polypeptide(L)'
;MPKGYWIPQIDISNPEGYKAYMAATPPAHEKYHGVALVRGGKIEVVEGSGRGRCVLREFPDFATALACYRSDEYQRAKPLRLSHSICDFVIVEGYDGPQPASPLPRPPAGKKGYWIVQVDVPDADAYKPYLVANQSPFGKFGARYLVRGGRRDVMEGRARSRIVVLEFPNFEAALACHRSPQYQAAKKLRDGKAEADVIVTEGYDGARF
;
A
#
# COMPACT_ATOMS: atom_id res chain seq x y z
N MET A 1 -4.21 4.28 -18.72
CA MET A 1 -4.99 4.68 -17.52
C MET A 1 -4.26 4.19 -16.28
N PRO A 2 -4.21 4.97 -15.20
CA PRO A 2 -3.61 4.54 -13.97
C PRO A 2 -4.25 3.25 -13.44
N LYS A 3 -3.46 2.41 -12.79
CA LYS A 3 -3.93 1.19 -12.13
C LYS A 3 -4.90 1.52 -10.98
N GLY A 4 -5.64 0.53 -10.50
CA GLY A 4 -6.40 0.60 -9.25
C GLY A 4 -5.76 -0.28 -8.19
N TYR A 5 -5.83 0.11 -6.93
CA TYR A 5 -5.22 -0.66 -5.83
C TYR A 5 -6.19 -0.85 -4.68
N TRP A 6 -6.26 -2.08 -4.16
CA TRP A 6 -6.84 -2.39 -2.87
C TRP A 6 -5.75 -2.40 -1.81
N ILE A 7 -6.02 -1.74 -0.70
CA ILE A 7 -5.08 -1.64 0.44
C ILE A 7 -5.85 -1.94 1.73
N PRO A 8 -6.27 -3.19 1.99
CA PRO A 8 -6.77 -3.57 3.28
C PRO A 8 -5.63 -3.74 4.30
N GLN A 9 -5.78 -3.11 5.45
CA GLN A 9 -4.99 -3.34 6.66
C GLN A 9 -5.87 -4.07 7.68
N ILE A 10 -5.38 -5.16 8.26
CA ILE A 10 -6.23 -6.14 8.92
C ILE A 10 -5.59 -6.61 10.22
N ASP A 11 -6.37 -6.65 11.30
CA ASP A 11 -6.05 -7.43 12.50
C ASP A 11 -6.93 -8.67 12.52
N ILE A 12 -6.33 -9.84 12.52
CA ILE A 12 -7.03 -11.13 12.52
C ILE A 12 -7.09 -11.65 13.95
N SER A 13 -8.29 -11.72 14.52
CA SER A 13 -8.54 -12.24 15.87
C SER A 13 -8.68 -13.76 15.90
N ASN A 14 -9.15 -14.38 14.79
CA ASN A 14 -9.29 -15.83 14.65
C ASN A 14 -8.74 -16.28 13.29
N PRO A 15 -7.47 -16.73 13.25
CA PRO A 15 -6.83 -17.19 11.99
C PRO A 15 -7.53 -18.39 11.34
N GLU A 16 -8.06 -19.33 12.11
CA GLU A 16 -8.76 -20.49 11.56
C GLU A 16 -10.07 -20.09 10.87
N GLY A 17 -10.89 -19.26 11.53
CA GLY A 17 -12.13 -18.75 10.95
C GLY A 17 -11.87 -17.88 9.70
N TYR A 18 -10.75 -17.16 9.68
CA TYR A 18 -10.37 -16.31 8.55
C TYR A 18 -10.01 -17.11 7.27
N LYS A 19 -9.65 -18.42 7.39
CA LYS A 19 -9.32 -19.28 6.24
C LYS A 19 -10.46 -19.42 5.25
N ALA A 20 -11.71 -19.49 5.73
CA ALA A 20 -12.89 -19.58 4.89
C ALA A 20 -12.99 -18.38 3.92
N TYR A 21 -12.74 -17.18 4.44
CA TYR A 21 -12.68 -15.96 3.62
C TYR A 21 -11.56 -16.04 2.57
N MET A 22 -10.37 -16.45 2.98
CA MET A 22 -9.23 -16.57 2.04
C MET A 22 -9.50 -17.57 0.91
N ALA A 23 -10.23 -18.66 1.19
CA ALA A 23 -10.62 -19.65 0.20
C ALA A 23 -11.72 -19.16 -0.74
N ALA A 24 -12.59 -18.25 -0.28
CA ALA A 24 -13.73 -17.75 -1.05
C ALA A 24 -13.42 -16.55 -1.96
N THR A 25 -12.28 -15.86 -1.78
CA THR A 25 -11.97 -14.62 -2.51
C THR A 25 -11.35 -14.80 -3.91
N PRO A 26 -10.62 -15.89 -4.26
CA PRO A 26 -9.97 -16.03 -5.56
C PRO A 26 -10.89 -15.79 -6.76
N PRO A 27 -12.13 -16.34 -6.84
CA PRO A 27 -13.00 -16.13 -8.01
C PRO A 27 -13.28 -14.65 -8.32
N ALA A 28 -13.45 -13.81 -7.28
CA ALA A 28 -13.60 -12.37 -7.47
C ALA A 28 -12.33 -11.75 -8.04
N HIS A 29 -11.17 -12.12 -7.49
CA HIS A 29 -9.89 -11.56 -7.92
C HIS A 29 -9.54 -11.98 -9.36
N GLU A 30 -9.75 -13.22 -9.73
CA GLU A 30 -9.54 -13.74 -11.08
C GLU A 30 -10.42 -13.03 -12.11
N LYS A 31 -11.73 -12.94 -11.84
CA LYS A 31 -12.71 -12.27 -12.72
C LYS A 31 -12.35 -10.83 -13.04
N TYR A 32 -11.80 -10.10 -12.06
CA TYR A 32 -11.43 -8.69 -12.17
C TYR A 32 -9.92 -8.47 -12.36
N HIS A 33 -9.16 -9.51 -12.67
CA HIS A 33 -7.71 -9.44 -12.91
C HIS A 33 -6.91 -8.81 -11.77
N GLY A 34 -7.33 -9.06 -10.53
CA GLY A 34 -6.69 -8.51 -9.34
C GLY A 34 -5.43 -9.26 -8.94
N VAL A 35 -4.25 -8.69 -9.15
CA VAL A 35 -2.94 -9.30 -8.87
C VAL A 35 -2.46 -8.97 -7.47
N ALA A 36 -2.10 -9.97 -6.66
CA ALA A 36 -1.53 -9.76 -5.34
C ALA A 36 -0.08 -9.30 -5.44
N LEU A 37 0.24 -8.10 -4.94
CA LEU A 37 1.59 -7.58 -4.76
C LEU A 37 2.09 -7.79 -3.32
N VAL A 38 1.20 -7.71 -2.32
CA VAL A 38 1.43 -8.07 -0.93
C VAL A 38 0.26 -8.93 -0.45
N ARG A 39 0.53 -10.04 0.22
CA ARG A 39 -0.49 -10.97 0.75
C ARG A 39 -0.21 -11.39 2.19
N GLY A 40 0.16 -10.44 3.03
CA GLY A 40 0.82 -10.70 4.31
C GLY A 40 2.30 -11.02 4.06
N GLY A 41 3.04 -11.28 5.09
CA GLY A 41 4.49 -11.46 5.04
C GLY A 41 5.13 -10.58 6.10
N LYS A 42 6.42 -10.31 5.97
CA LYS A 42 7.10 -9.39 6.89
C LYS A 42 6.44 -8.02 6.85
N ILE A 43 6.23 -7.44 8.01
CA ILE A 43 5.65 -6.11 8.18
C ILE A 43 6.35 -5.39 9.34
N GLU A 44 6.64 -4.10 9.14
CA GLU A 44 7.17 -3.23 10.18
C GLU A 44 6.45 -1.89 10.11
N VAL A 45 5.86 -1.46 11.23
CA VAL A 45 5.31 -0.12 11.39
C VAL A 45 6.47 0.79 11.77
N VAL A 46 6.89 1.65 10.85
CA VAL A 46 8.07 2.52 11.03
C VAL A 46 7.70 3.94 11.46
N GLU A 47 6.42 4.32 11.30
CA GLU A 47 5.87 5.58 11.81
C GLU A 47 4.39 5.42 12.15
N GLY A 48 3.93 6.10 13.19
CA GLY A 48 2.53 6.15 13.60
C GLY A 48 1.97 4.78 14.00
N SER A 49 0.86 4.40 13.40
CA SER A 49 0.16 3.16 13.71
C SER A 49 -0.11 2.34 12.44
N GLY A 50 -0.41 1.05 12.62
CA GLY A 50 -0.79 0.15 11.53
C GLY A 50 -1.34 -1.15 12.09
N ARG A 51 -2.10 -1.89 11.26
CA ARG A 51 -2.59 -3.21 11.64
C ARG A 51 -1.56 -4.30 11.36
N GLY A 52 -1.68 -5.43 12.03
CA GLY A 52 -0.72 -6.53 11.97
C GLY A 52 -0.57 -7.22 10.61
N ARG A 53 -1.48 -6.97 9.68
CA ARG A 53 -1.45 -7.52 8.31
C ARG A 53 -1.80 -6.46 7.29
N CYS A 54 -1.01 -6.39 6.20
CA CYS A 54 -1.32 -5.58 5.04
C CYS A 54 -1.47 -6.47 3.80
N VAL A 55 -2.39 -6.09 2.92
CA VAL A 55 -2.52 -6.64 1.58
C VAL A 55 -2.43 -5.48 0.59
N LEU A 56 -1.74 -5.68 -0.52
CA LEU A 56 -1.74 -4.79 -1.66
C LEU A 56 -2.12 -5.60 -2.90
N ARG A 57 -3.21 -5.20 -3.55
CA ARG A 57 -3.66 -5.86 -4.77
C ARG A 57 -3.83 -4.83 -5.88
N GLU A 58 -3.23 -5.12 -7.03
CA GLU A 58 -3.30 -4.29 -8.24
C GLU A 58 -4.44 -4.77 -9.15
N PHE A 59 -5.15 -3.83 -9.75
CA PHE A 59 -6.18 -4.02 -10.76
C PHE A 59 -5.87 -3.20 -12.01
N PRO A 60 -6.48 -3.55 -13.18
CA PRO A 60 -6.30 -2.80 -14.41
C PRO A 60 -6.51 -1.29 -14.28
N ASP A 61 -7.52 -0.87 -13.50
CA ASP A 61 -7.84 0.51 -13.19
C ASP A 61 -8.67 0.63 -11.90
N PHE A 62 -8.92 1.87 -11.47
CA PHE A 62 -9.72 2.16 -10.27
C PHE A 62 -11.17 1.65 -10.36
N ALA A 63 -11.80 1.78 -11.53
CA ALA A 63 -13.18 1.34 -11.73
C ALA A 63 -13.30 -0.18 -11.59
N THR A 64 -12.35 -0.93 -12.17
CA THR A 64 -12.26 -2.38 -12.05
C THR A 64 -12.03 -2.82 -10.60
N ALA A 65 -11.15 -2.12 -9.86
CA ALA A 65 -10.93 -2.37 -8.43
C ALA A 65 -12.23 -2.18 -7.63
N LEU A 66 -12.97 -1.10 -7.91
CA LEU A 66 -14.24 -0.81 -7.25
C LEU A 66 -15.33 -1.82 -7.62
N ALA A 67 -15.40 -2.20 -8.91
CA ALA A 67 -16.34 -3.22 -9.40
C ALA A 67 -16.10 -4.58 -8.74
N CYS A 68 -14.84 -4.99 -8.58
CA CYS A 68 -14.47 -6.21 -7.86
C CYS A 68 -14.99 -6.20 -6.42
N TYR A 69 -14.78 -5.08 -5.69
CA TYR A 69 -15.27 -4.98 -4.31
C TYR A 69 -16.80 -5.07 -4.21
N ARG A 70 -17.52 -4.51 -5.19
CA ARG A 70 -18.98 -4.48 -5.24
C ARG A 70 -19.60 -5.74 -5.84
N SER A 71 -18.80 -6.63 -6.41
CA SER A 71 -19.26 -7.83 -7.08
C SER A 71 -19.93 -8.82 -6.11
N ASP A 72 -20.87 -9.60 -6.62
CA ASP A 72 -21.55 -10.64 -5.85
C ASP A 72 -20.57 -11.67 -5.28
N GLU A 73 -19.52 -11.99 -6.05
CA GLU A 73 -18.47 -12.93 -5.63
C GLU A 73 -17.76 -12.42 -4.36
N TYR A 74 -17.36 -11.15 -4.35
CA TYR A 74 -16.68 -10.60 -3.18
C TYR A 74 -17.64 -10.34 -2.02
N GLN A 75 -18.86 -9.87 -2.30
CA GLN A 75 -19.86 -9.60 -1.26
C GLN A 75 -20.37 -10.89 -0.58
N ARG A 76 -20.32 -12.05 -1.25
CA ARG A 76 -20.56 -13.36 -0.61
C ARG A 76 -19.38 -13.81 0.26
N ALA A 77 -18.15 -13.50 -0.12
CA ALA A 77 -16.97 -13.85 0.66
C ALA A 77 -16.78 -12.96 1.90
N LYS A 78 -17.06 -11.67 1.80
CA LYS A 78 -16.82 -10.67 2.84
C LYS A 78 -17.37 -11.03 4.22
N PRO A 79 -18.62 -11.50 4.38
CA PRO A 79 -19.18 -11.89 5.69
C PRO A 79 -18.38 -12.95 6.42
N LEU A 80 -17.67 -13.82 5.70
CA LEU A 80 -16.87 -14.91 6.27
C LEU A 80 -15.68 -14.41 7.13
N ARG A 81 -15.31 -13.13 7.07
CA ARG A 81 -14.23 -12.57 7.89
C ARG A 81 -14.68 -11.60 8.98
N LEU A 82 -15.92 -11.13 8.95
CA LEU A 82 -16.37 -10.01 9.79
C LEU A 82 -16.27 -10.31 11.29
N SER A 83 -16.55 -11.56 11.72
CA SER A 83 -16.41 -12.00 13.10
C SER A 83 -14.97 -12.42 13.48
N HIS A 84 -14.05 -12.46 12.50
CA HIS A 84 -12.70 -12.99 12.67
C HIS A 84 -11.60 -11.95 12.46
N SER A 85 -11.97 -10.72 12.07
CA SER A 85 -11.00 -9.65 11.80
C SER A 85 -11.61 -8.26 11.88
N ILE A 86 -10.75 -7.27 12.16
CA ILE A 86 -11.04 -5.84 11.97
C ILE A 86 -10.24 -5.38 10.76
N CYS A 87 -10.87 -4.59 9.87
CA CYS A 87 -10.26 -4.17 8.62
C CYS A 87 -10.48 -2.67 8.38
N ASP A 88 -9.39 -1.97 8.05
CA ASP A 88 -9.43 -0.67 7.38
C ASP A 88 -9.14 -0.92 5.91
N PHE A 89 -10.07 -0.57 5.02
CA PHE A 89 -9.97 -0.92 3.61
C PHE A 89 -10.17 0.32 2.73
N VAL A 90 -9.14 0.66 1.97
CA VAL A 90 -9.21 1.74 0.99
C VAL A 90 -8.93 1.20 -0.42
N ILE A 91 -9.69 1.70 -1.39
CA ILE A 91 -9.40 1.54 -2.83
C ILE A 91 -8.85 2.87 -3.32
N VAL A 92 -7.76 2.84 -4.09
CA VAL A 92 -7.08 4.05 -4.51
C VAL A 92 -6.62 3.95 -5.96
N GLU A 93 -6.67 5.08 -6.66
CA GLU A 93 -6.14 5.22 -8.01
C GLU A 93 -4.62 5.28 -8.00
N GLY A 94 -4.01 4.60 -8.96
CA GLY A 94 -2.57 4.56 -9.15
C GLY A 94 -1.99 5.87 -9.68
N TYR A 95 -0.68 5.89 -9.79
CA TYR A 95 0.09 7.02 -10.27
C TYR A 95 0.94 6.62 -11.47
N ASP A 96 0.77 7.29 -12.60
CA ASP A 96 1.49 7.08 -13.86
C ASP A 96 2.35 8.29 -14.29
N GLY A 97 2.54 9.24 -13.36
CA GLY A 97 3.38 10.43 -13.56
C GLY A 97 4.88 10.19 -13.31
N PRO A 98 5.66 11.28 -13.25
CA PRO A 98 7.12 11.22 -13.07
C PRO A 98 7.56 10.44 -11.84
N GLN A 99 8.58 9.60 -12.00
CA GLN A 99 9.16 8.76 -10.96
C GLN A 99 10.45 9.40 -10.40
N PRO A 100 10.85 9.04 -9.16
CA PRO A 100 12.16 9.44 -8.64
C PRO A 100 13.27 8.96 -9.58
N ALA A 101 14.23 9.84 -9.89
CA ALA A 101 15.38 9.46 -10.70
C ALA A 101 16.23 8.45 -9.93
N SER A 102 16.42 7.26 -10.49
CA SER A 102 17.23 6.21 -9.86
C SER A 102 18.49 5.93 -10.67
N PRO A 103 19.66 5.92 -10.04
CA PRO A 103 20.91 5.47 -10.68
C PRO A 103 20.98 3.94 -10.75
N LEU A 104 20.07 3.23 -10.08
CA LEU A 104 20.11 1.77 -10.01
C LEU A 104 19.51 1.17 -11.28
N PRO A 105 20.09 0.09 -11.82
CA PRO A 105 19.45 -0.71 -12.86
C PRO A 105 18.13 -1.27 -12.32
N ARG A 106 17.22 -1.64 -13.24
CA ARG A 106 15.98 -2.29 -12.85
C ARG A 106 16.31 -3.54 -12.00
N PRO A 107 15.76 -3.65 -10.78
CA PRO A 107 16.10 -4.76 -9.91
C PRO A 107 15.67 -6.08 -10.54
N PRO A 108 16.42 -7.18 -10.26
CA PRO A 108 16.07 -8.52 -10.72
C PRO A 108 14.69 -8.94 -10.22
N ALA A 109 14.16 -10.00 -10.82
CA ALA A 109 12.94 -10.64 -10.34
C ALA A 109 13.13 -11.12 -8.88
N GLY A 110 12.08 -10.99 -8.06
CA GLY A 110 12.10 -11.37 -6.65
C GLY A 110 11.06 -10.61 -5.86
N LYS A 111 10.97 -10.95 -4.58
CA LYS A 111 10.06 -10.25 -3.66
C LYS A 111 10.44 -8.79 -3.52
N LYS A 112 9.52 -7.92 -3.89
CA LYS A 112 9.65 -6.48 -3.70
C LYS A 112 9.47 -6.09 -2.24
N GLY A 113 9.85 -4.86 -1.90
CA GLY A 113 9.44 -4.20 -0.66
C GLY A 113 8.47 -3.09 -0.97
N TYR A 114 7.57 -2.80 -0.04
CA TYR A 114 6.59 -1.73 -0.22
C TYR A 114 6.51 -0.85 1.01
N TRP A 115 6.37 0.46 0.77
CA TRP A 115 5.84 1.36 1.78
C TRP A 115 4.36 1.59 1.51
N ILE A 116 3.56 1.43 2.53
CA ILE A 116 2.16 1.85 2.55
C ILE A 116 2.07 3.03 3.50
N VAL A 117 1.86 4.20 2.93
CA VAL A 117 1.81 5.46 3.67
C VAL A 117 0.40 5.99 3.65
N GLN A 118 -0.12 6.30 4.82
CA GLN A 118 -1.32 7.08 5.01
C GLN A 118 -0.92 8.39 5.70
N VAL A 119 -1.33 9.52 5.16
CA VAL A 119 -0.91 10.81 5.68
C VAL A 119 -2.03 11.85 5.58
N ASP A 120 -2.19 12.64 6.65
CA ASP A 120 -3.00 13.84 6.66
C ASP A 120 -2.08 15.04 6.50
N VAL A 121 -2.40 15.90 5.54
CA VAL A 121 -1.64 17.08 5.18
C VAL A 121 -2.57 18.30 5.26
N PRO A 122 -2.67 18.96 6.43
CA PRO A 122 -3.54 20.11 6.61
C PRO A 122 -3.15 21.31 5.75
N ASP A 123 -1.83 21.50 5.54
CA ASP A 123 -1.27 22.58 4.73
C ASP A 123 -0.35 21.99 3.64
N ALA A 124 -0.86 22.00 2.41
CA ALA A 124 -0.14 21.47 1.25
C ALA A 124 1.13 22.28 0.91
N ASP A 125 1.13 23.60 1.16
CA ASP A 125 2.28 24.44 0.87
C ASP A 125 3.41 24.22 1.88
N ALA A 126 3.10 24.10 3.16
CA ALA A 126 4.05 23.75 4.19
C ALA A 126 4.65 22.33 4.00
N TYR A 127 3.96 21.45 3.27
CA TYR A 127 4.40 20.09 2.98
C TYR A 127 5.33 19.97 1.74
N LYS A 128 5.33 20.99 0.84
CA LYS A 128 6.13 20.99 -0.40
C LYS A 128 7.62 20.75 -0.20
N PRO A 129 8.31 21.36 0.80
CA PRO A 129 9.73 21.11 1.02
C PRO A 129 10.06 19.63 1.24
N TYR A 130 9.20 18.90 1.97
CA TYR A 130 9.34 17.46 2.14
C TYR A 130 9.20 16.71 0.81
N LEU A 131 8.23 17.09 -0.03
CA LEU A 131 7.99 16.44 -1.33
C LEU A 131 9.19 16.59 -2.28
N VAL A 132 9.93 17.68 -2.18
CA VAL A 132 11.16 17.90 -2.95
C VAL A 132 12.31 17.08 -2.36
N ALA A 133 12.52 17.17 -1.05
CA ALA A 133 13.64 16.55 -0.36
C ALA A 133 13.63 15.02 -0.41
N ASN A 134 12.44 14.38 -0.40
CA ASN A 134 12.32 12.92 -0.41
C ASN A 134 12.63 12.27 -1.75
N GLN A 135 12.70 13.03 -2.86
CA GLN A 135 13.01 12.47 -4.18
C GLN A 135 14.41 11.85 -4.23
N SER A 136 15.39 12.51 -3.61
CA SER A 136 16.77 12.03 -3.58
C SER A 136 16.93 10.66 -2.89
N PRO A 137 16.49 10.46 -1.61
CA PRO A 137 16.55 9.14 -1.01
C PRO A 137 15.69 8.10 -1.73
N PHE A 138 14.52 8.46 -2.26
CA PHE A 138 13.71 7.52 -3.01
C PHE A 138 14.43 7.03 -4.28
N GLY A 139 15.02 7.93 -5.06
CA GLY A 139 15.82 7.55 -6.22
C GLY A 139 17.03 6.68 -5.85
N LYS A 140 17.78 7.06 -4.80
CA LYS A 140 18.95 6.31 -4.33
C LYS A 140 18.63 4.86 -3.97
N PHE A 141 17.46 4.59 -3.38
CA PHE A 141 17.04 3.25 -2.98
C PHE A 141 16.13 2.56 -4.01
N GLY A 142 16.00 3.12 -5.22
CA GLY A 142 15.25 2.53 -6.33
C GLY A 142 13.74 2.49 -6.10
N ALA A 143 13.20 3.43 -5.34
CA ALA A 143 11.76 3.52 -5.08
C ALA A 143 10.99 3.96 -6.33
N ARG A 144 9.79 3.41 -6.50
CA ARG A 144 8.80 3.82 -7.50
C ARG A 144 7.47 4.11 -6.84
N TYR A 145 6.82 5.19 -7.25
CA TYR A 145 5.43 5.42 -6.86
C TYR A 145 4.49 4.48 -7.62
N LEU A 146 3.70 3.70 -6.90
CA LEU A 146 2.51 3.04 -7.43
C LEU A 146 1.27 3.89 -7.17
N VAL A 147 1.24 4.59 -6.04
CA VAL A 147 0.19 5.54 -5.66
C VAL A 147 0.86 6.79 -5.10
N ARG A 148 0.38 7.97 -5.51
CA ARG A 148 0.90 9.27 -5.02
C ARG A 148 -0.24 10.26 -4.72
N GLY A 149 -1.19 9.88 -3.88
CA GLY A 149 -2.47 10.54 -3.77
C GLY A 149 -3.37 10.14 -4.94
N GLY A 150 -4.38 10.90 -5.23
CA GLY A 150 -5.34 10.60 -6.27
C GLY A 150 -6.70 10.22 -5.70
N ARG A 151 -7.60 9.79 -6.58
CA ARG A 151 -8.94 9.35 -6.19
C ARG A 151 -8.85 8.17 -5.24
N ARG A 152 -9.68 8.17 -4.19
CA ARG A 152 -9.79 7.08 -3.24
C ARG A 152 -11.21 6.92 -2.71
N ASP A 153 -11.59 5.69 -2.39
CA ASP A 153 -12.83 5.35 -1.68
C ASP A 153 -12.49 4.50 -0.46
N VAL A 154 -12.94 4.93 0.73
CA VAL A 154 -12.82 4.14 1.97
C VAL A 154 -14.00 3.19 2.01
N MET A 155 -13.73 1.90 1.89
CA MET A 155 -14.73 0.84 1.82
C MET A 155 -15.11 0.32 3.21
N GLU A 156 -14.15 0.30 4.14
CA GLU A 156 -14.35 -0.17 5.51
C GLU A 156 -13.40 0.55 6.46
N GLY A 157 -13.86 0.74 7.70
CA GLY A 157 -13.06 1.35 8.74
C GLY A 157 -12.68 2.80 8.43
N ARG A 158 -11.40 3.12 8.57
CA ARG A 158 -10.88 4.48 8.38
C ARG A 158 -9.60 4.48 7.54
N ALA A 159 -9.34 5.63 6.91
CA ALA A 159 -8.07 5.92 6.26
C ALA A 159 -7.79 7.42 6.37
N ARG A 160 -6.50 7.80 6.41
CA ARG A 160 -6.07 9.20 6.32
C ARG A 160 -6.38 9.78 4.94
N SER A 161 -6.33 11.09 4.83
CA SER A 161 -6.79 11.83 3.64
C SER A 161 -5.97 11.54 2.37
N ARG A 162 -4.71 11.15 2.50
CA ARG A 162 -3.81 10.88 1.39
C ARG A 162 -3.13 9.53 1.53
N ILE A 163 -3.12 8.75 0.45
CA ILE A 163 -2.45 7.45 0.37
C ILE A 163 -1.25 7.58 -0.57
N VAL A 164 -0.10 7.03 -0.16
CA VAL A 164 1.07 6.87 -1.02
C VAL A 164 1.56 5.44 -0.92
N VAL A 165 1.82 4.81 -2.05
CA VAL A 165 2.45 3.48 -2.12
C VAL A 165 3.73 3.61 -2.91
N LEU A 166 4.83 3.18 -2.30
CA LEU A 166 6.14 3.07 -2.94
C LEU A 166 6.53 1.60 -3.05
N GLU A 167 7.00 1.21 -4.22
CA GLU A 167 7.64 -0.08 -4.47
C GLU A 167 9.16 0.10 -4.41
N PHE A 168 9.85 -0.83 -3.77
CA PHE A 168 11.32 -0.90 -3.67
C PHE A 168 11.83 -2.24 -4.23
N PRO A 169 13.14 -2.35 -4.56
CA PRO A 169 13.76 -3.59 -5.01
C PRO A 169 13.48 -4.80 -4.11
N ASN A 170 13.50 -4.61 -2.80
CA ASN A 170 13.19 -5.63 -1.79
C ASN A 170 12.81 -4.96 -0.46
N PHE A 171 12.44 -5.78 0.53
CA PHE A 171 12.05 -5.32 1.87
C PHE A 171 13.19 -4.59 2.59
N GLU A 172 14.41 -5.09 2.47
CA GLU A 172 15.60 -4.51 3.10
C GLU A 172 15.92 -3.12 2.54
N ALA A 173 15.80 -2.92 1.22
CA ALA A 173 15.97 -1.61 0.57
C ALA A 173 14.90 -0.62 1.04
N ALA A 174 13.67 -1.07 1.22
CA ALA A 174 12.59 -0.25 1.76
C ALA A 174 12.90 0.22 3.20
N LEU A 175 13.33 -0.68 4.07
CA LEU A 175 13.74 -0.32 5.44
C LEU A 175 14.98 0.58 5.46
N ALA A 176 15.99 0.27 4.65
CA ALA A 176 17.22 1.05 4.57
C ALA A 176 16.95 2.49 4.08
N CYS A 177 16.01 2.66 3.14
CA CYS A 177 15.57 3.98 2.71
C CYS A 177 15.00 4.78 3.88
N HIS A 178 14.06 4.21 4.64
CA HIS A 178 13.45 4.89 5.78
C HIS A 178 14.47 5.27 6.85
N ARG A 179 15.42 4.37 7.16
CA ARG A 179 16.43 4.54 8.19
C ARG A 179 17.61 5.40 7.73
N SER A 180 17.69 5.76 6.44
CA SER A 180 18.80 6.53 5.90
C SER A 180 18.84 7.96 6.45
N PRO A 181 20.05 8.52 6.71
CA PRO A 181 20.18 9.91 7.15
C PRO A 181 19.51 10.90 6.20
N GLN A 182 19.55 10.62 4.88
CA GLN A 182 18.95 11.47 3.86
C GLN A 182 17.41 11.51 3.99
N TYR A 183 16.75 10.35 4.17
CA TYR A 183 15.30 10.33 4.36
C TYR A 183 14.92 10.94 5.72
N GLN A 184 15.68 10.65 6.79
CA GLN A 184 15.41 11.23 8.12
C GLN A 184 15.54 12.76 8.12
N ALA A 185 16.49 13.31 7.35
CA ALA A 185 16.59 14.76 7.16
C ALA A 185 15.39 15.32 6.39
N ALA A 186 14.96 14.65 5.32
CA ALA A 186 13.75 15.04 4.59
C ALA A 186 12.49 14.96 5.47
N LYS A 187 12.36 13.89 6.27
CA LYS A 187 11.24 13.67 7.18
C LYS A 187 11.03 14.82 8.16
N LYS A 188 12.12 15.38 8.72
CA LYS A 188 12.05 16.52 9.64
C LYS A 188 11.37 17.75 9.04
N LEU A 189 11.37 17.89 7.71
CA LEU A 189 10.69 19.02 7.03
C LEU A 189 9.17 18.97 7.13
N ARG A 190 8.61 17.81 7.44
CA ARG A 190 7.15 17.62 7.63
C ARG A 190 6.72 17.46 9.09
N ASP A 191 7.69 17.48 10.04
CA ASP A 191 7.37 17.38 11.47
C ASP A 191 6.46 18.53 11.90
N GLY A 192 5.36 18.20 12.60
CA GLY A 192 4.34 19.16 13.00
C GLY A 192 3.46 19.72 11.86
N LYS A 193 3.69 19.31 10.60
CA LYS A 193 2.93 19.77 9.42
C LYS A 193 2.08 18.67 8.78
N ALA A 194 2.31 17.42 9.15
CA ALA A 194 1.55 16.28 8.68
C ALA A 194 1.60 15.15 9.71
N GLU A 195 0.52 14.39 9.78
CA GLU A 195 0.45 13.15 10.55
C GLU A 195 0.52 11.97 9.59
N ALA A 196 1.44 11.04 9.82
CA ALA A 196 1.64 9.91 8.92
C ALA A 196 1.72 8.58 9.67
N ASP A 197 1.09 7.56 9.07
CA ASP A 197 1.31 6.17 9.38
C ASP A 197 2.09 5.55 8.21
N VAL A 198 3.20 4.89 8.51
CA VAL A 198 4.07 4.26 7.50
C VAL A 198 4.33 2.82 7.87
N ILE A 199 3.91 1.94 6.98
CA ILE A 199 4.16 0.51 7.06
C ILE A 199 5.13 0.12 5.95
N VAL A 200 6.17 -0.64 6.32
CA VAL A 200 7.05 -1.34 5.38
C VAL A 200 6.63 -2.80 5.35
N THR A 201 6.40 -3.36 4.17
CA THR A 201 5.97 -4.75 4.02
C THR A 201 6.67 -5.46 2.88
N GLU A 202 6.86 -6.78 3.05
CA GLU A 202 7.44 -7.65 2.02
C GLU A 202 6.40 -7.98 0.96
N GLY A 203 6.83 -8.02 -0.29
CA GLY A 203 6.03 -8.40 -1.42
C GLY A 203 5.71 -9.90 -1.46
N TYR A 204 4.76 -10.25 -2.30
CA TYR A 204 4.32 -11.60 -2.56
C TYR A 204 4.74 -12.03 -3.97
N ASP A 205 5.36 -13.21 -4.10
CA ASP A 205 5.84 -13.79 -5.36
C ASP A 205 5.17 -15.14 -5.70
N GLY A 206 4.13 -15.52 -4.93
CA GLY A 206 3.35 -16.72 -5.18
C GLY A 206 2.27 -16.56 -6.25
N ALA A 207 1.24 -17.42 -6.22
CA ALA A 207 0.13 -17.38 -7.15
C ALA A 207 -0.54 -16.00 -7.21
N ARG A 208 -0.82 -15.53 -8.44
CA ARG A 208 -1.34 -14.17 -8.67
C ARG A 208 -2.75 -13.94 -8.10
N PHE A 209 -3.53 -15.02 -8.02
CA PHE A 209 -4.94 -15.00 -7.60
C PHE A 209 -5.18 -15.85 -6.36
#